data_7953333010c306af7be1be48d55d1b56
#
_entry.id   7953333010c306af7be1be48d55d1b56
#
_cell.length_a   1.000
_cell.length_b   1.000
_cell.length_c   1.000
_cell.angle_alpha   90.00
_cell.angle_beta   90.00
_cell.angle_gamma   90.00
#
_symmetry.space_group_name_H-M   'P 1'
#
loop_
_entity.id
_entity.type
_entity.pdbx_description
1 polymer ?
#
loop_
_entity_poly.entity_id
_entity_poly.type
_entity_poly.pdbx_seq_one_letter_code
_entity_poly.pdbx_strand_id
1 'polypeptide(L)'
;MEKLFNGSEYNQKVIFDHPSGLFVLFFTEMWERFSYYGMRAILVLFLTSSIMNEGWGWERADALELYALYTGLVYLTPLIGGILADKYFGYRNATVMGALIMALGHGSMALEYFSDSFFFLGIALLIIGNGLFKPNISSIVGQLYKDDDIRKDGAYTIFYMGINCGAFLGILLCGYLGEKVGWHWGFGLAGIFMFFGMLQFYFAQTIFGDVGLKPQKKVNDSNIEKTSSWPTSVEWDRISVILVFSAATIFFWWAFEQAGGSMTIFAGDYTERNLSGDSSLIFKTVNTIITIVPMVIITYVLFKLFQNIFKKYFLSNFFLGTSFVIIWGIVIWMINNEFSQEATEIPASWFSVLNSLFIIIFAPIFSKIWASKYNPSGPIKFAIGLILLGLGFAFLSYGSMSIPFGAKTASVSIFWLVFAYLFHTLGELCVSPVGLSYVSKLAPVRLVGLMFGFWLLSSAIANSLGGLTGSYICLLYTSDAADEGLGVDLGGRRI
;
A
#
# COMPACT_ATOMS: atom_id res chain seq x y z
N MET A 1 -35.21 -13.90 -15.38
CA MET A 1 -33.83 -13.81 -15.93
C MET A 1 -32.89 -14.45 -14.95
N GLU A 2 -32.05 -15.32 -15.42
CA GLU A 2 -30.99 -15.90 -14.59
C GLU A 2 -30.02 -14.79 -14.17
N LYS A 3 -29.64 -14.76 -12.88
CA LYS A 3 -28.71 -13.76 -12.38
C LYS A 3 -27.30 -14.04 -12.93
N LEU A 4 -26.69 -13.05 -13.56
CA LEU A 4 -25.31 -13.13 -14.07
C LEU A 4 -24.28 -13.14 -12.93
N PHE A 5 -24.56 -12.39 -11.86
CA PHE A 5 -23.70 -12.19 -10.70
C PHE A 5 -24.45 -12.47 -9.40
N ASN A 6 -23.72 -12.79 -8.35
CA ASN A 6 -24.30 -12.88 -7.02
C ASN A 6 -24.68 -11.48 -6.51
N GLY A 7 -25.68 -11.39 -5.63
CA GLY A 7 -26.10 -10.11 -5.06
C GLY A 7 -27.49 -9.67 -5.50
N SER A 8 -27.79 -8.38 -5.28
CA SER A 8 -29.08 -7.76 -5.60
C SER A 8 -29.28 -7.51 -7.10
N GLU A 9 -30.49 -7.07 -7.50
CA GLU A 9 -30.79 -6.66 -8.88
C GLU A 9 -29.88 -5.54 -9.39
N TYR A 10 -29.47 -4.60 -8.52
CA TYR A 10 -28.55 -3.52 -8.86
C TYR A 10 -27.14 -3.98 -9.12
N ASN A 11 -26.74 -5.13 -8.57
CA ASN A 11 -25.45 -5.74 -8.89
C ASN A 11 -25.44 -6.43 -10.27
N GLN A 12 -26.61 -6.65 -10.87
CA GLN A 12 -26.71 -7.15 -12.26
C GLN A 12 -26.44 -6.06 -13.32
N LYS A 13 -26.43 -4.76 -12.94
CA LYS A 13 -26.04 -3.68 -13.83
C LYS A 13 -24.54 -3.68 -14.02
N VAL A 14 -24.12 -3.67 -15.28
CA VAL A 14 -22.72 -3.84 -15.64
C VAL A 14 -22.03 -2.51 -15.96
N ILE A 15 -20.74 -2.45 -15.63
CA ILE A 15 -19.78 -1.43 -16.00
C ILE A 15 -18.56 -2.19 -16.52
N PHE A 16 -18.16 -1.98 -17.77
CA PHE A 16 -17.05 -2.71 -18.40
C PHE A 16 -17.16 -4.24 -18.21
N ASP A 17 -18.33 -4.81 -18.46
CA ASP A 17 -18.67 -6.23 -18.31
C ASP A 17 -18.62 -6.81 -16.89
N HIS A 18 -18.44 -5.97 -15.88
CA HIS A 18 -18.38 -6.34 -14.46
C HIS A 18 -19.56 -5.75 -13.66
N PRO A 19 -19.96 -6.38 -12.55
CA PRO A 19 -21.09 -5.94 -11.75
C PRO A 19 -20.81 -4.60 -11.07
N SER A 20 -21.85 -3.77 -10.91
CA SER A 20 -21.73 -2.45 -10.26
C SER A 20 -21.19 -2.53 -8.83
N GLY A 21 -21.44 -3.63 -8.11
CA GLY A 21 -20.88 -3.86 -6.76
C GLY A 21 -19.35 -3.94 -6.75
N LEU A 22 -18.72 -4.42 -7.82
CA LEU A 22 -17.26 -4.39 -7.93
C LEU A 22 -16.72 -2.96 -7.84
N PHE A 23 -17.39 -2.00 -8.46
CA PHE A 23 -16.96 -0.60 -8.45
C PHE A 23 -17.25 0.10 -7.12
N VAL A 24 -18.26 -0.37 -6.38
CA VAL A 24 -18.43 0.03 -4.97
C VAL A 24 -17.20 -0.41 -4.16
N LEU A 25 -16.76 -1.68 -4.32
CA LEU A 25 -15.57 -2.20 -3.64
C LEU A 25 -14.29 -1.51 -4.12
N PHE A 26 -14.16 -1.23 -5.42
CA PHE A 26 -13.05 -0.50 -6.02
C PHE A 26 -12.83 0.86 -5.33
N PHE A 27 -13.88 1.67 -5.19
CA PHE A 27 -13.76 2.98 -4.54
C PHE A 27 -13.55 2.87 -3.03
N THR A 28 -14.12 1.87 -2.38
CA THR A 28 -13.88 1.62 -0.95
C THR A 28 -12.43 1.27 -0.67
N GLU A 29 -11.86 0.35 -1.46
CA GLU A 29 -10.44 -0.03 -1.38
C GLU A 29 -9.54 1.14 -1.76
N MET A 30 -9.90 1.90 -2.79
CA MET A 30 -9.15 3.08 -3.23
C MET A 30 -8.99 4.08 -2.08
N TRP A 31 -10.06 4.39 -1.32
CA TRP A 31 -9.97 5.31 -0.19
C TRP A 31 -9.19 4.73 0.98
N GLU A 32 -9.32 3.44 1.22
CA GLU A 32 -8.51 2.77 2.24
C GLU A 32 -7.02 2.79 1.86
N ARG A 33 -6.68 2.46 0.62
CA ARG A 33 -5.29 2.53 0.15
C ARG A 33 -4.76 3.96 0.13
N PHE A 34 -5.59 4.94 -0.23
CA PHE A 34 -5.28 6.35 -0.09
C PHE A 34 -4.85 6.68 1.34
N SER A 35 -5.64 6.27 2.32
CA SER A 35 -5.36 6.58 3.73
C SER A 35 -4.10 5.86 4.23
N TYR A 36 -3.95 4.57 3.92
CA TYR A 36 -2.81 3.77 4.36
C TYR A 36 -1.49 4.26 3.77
N TYR A 37 -1.40 4.37 2.44
CA TYR A 37 -0.16 4.77 1.78
C TYR A 37 0.13 6.26 1.97
N GLY A 38 -0.89 7.10 2.03
CA GLY A 38 -0.72 8.53 2.32
C GLY A 38 -0.11 8.76 3.70
N MET A 39 -0.65 8.13 4.74
CA MET A 39 -0.09 8.20 6.09
C MET A 39 1.32 7.59 6.15
N ARG A 40 1.51 6.41 5.56
CA ARG A 40 2.79 5.69 5.57
C ARG A 40 3.92 6.51 4.94
N ALA A 41 3.63 7.25 3.87
CA ALA A 41 4.62 8.06 3.16
C ALA A 41 5.18 9.22 3.99
N ILE A 42 4.37 9.76 4.91
CA ILE A 42 4.77 10.87 5.78
C ILE A 42 5.21 10.43 7.18
N LEU A 43 4.98 9.18 7.56
CA LEU A 43 5.20 8.69 8.93
C LEU A 43 6.64 8.89 9.39
N VAL A 44 7.61 8.35 8.64
CA VAL A 44 9.04 8.47 9.01
C VAL A 44 9.52 9.91 8.91
N LEU A 45 9.08 10.65 7.88
CA LEU A 45 9.41 12.06 7.71
C LEU A 45 8.93 12.91 8.89
N PHE A 46 7.71 12.71 9.34
CA PHE A 46 7.14 13.39 10.51
C PHE A 46 7.96 13.11 11.77
N LEU A 47 8.27 11.85 12.03
CA LEU A 47 9.02 11.47 13.24
C LEU A 47 10.43 12.05 13.25
N THR A 48 11.11 12.10 12.09
CA THR A 48 12.51 12.57 11.98
C THR A 48 12.65 14.06 11.70
N SER A 49 11.60 14.74 11.23
CA SER A 49 11.61 16.17 11.00
C SER A 49 11.83 16.92 12.30
N SER A 50 12.58 18.04 12.21
CA SER A 50 12.88 18.88 13.36
C SER A 50 11.61 19.45 14.02
N ILE A 51 11.68 19.72 15.31
CA ILE A 51 10.60 20.37 16.07
C ILE A 51 10.26 21.76 15.46
N MET A 52 11.23 22.45 14.87
CA MET A 52 10.99 23.72 14.17
C MET A 52 10.10 23.58 12.94
N ASN A 53 10.07 22.40 12.34
CA ASN A 53 9.22 22.03 11.21
C ASN A 53 8.00 21.21 11.65
N GLU A 54 7.56 21.38 12.88
CA GLU A 54 6.40 20.68 13.48
C GLU A 54 6.54 19.16 13.50
N GLY A 55 7.75 18.61 13.33
CA GLY A 55 8.04 17.18 13.49
C GLY A 55 8.46 16.86 14.93
N TRP A 56 8.73 15.59 15.20
CA TRP A 56 9.09 15.16 16.56
C TRP A 56 10.60 15.14 16.82
N GLY A 57 11.43 15.30 15.80
CA GLY A 57 12.90 15.33 15.96
C GLY A 57 13.50 14.03 16.48
N TRP A 58 12.84 12.89 16.24
CA TRP A 58 13.33 11.59 16.66
C TRP A 58 14.61 11.21 15.94
N GLU A 59 15.43 10.42 16.59
CA GLU A 59 16.52 9.72 15.92
C GLU A 59 15.99 8.81 14.82
N ARG A 60 16.73 8.73 13.72
CA ARG A 60 16.31 7.92 12.55
C ARG A 60 16.08 6.46 12.91
N ALA A 61 16.88 5.92 13.85
CA ALA A 61 16.75 4.55 14.31
C ALA A 61 15.40 4.29 14.98
N ASP A 62 15.01 5.14 15.92
CA ASP A 62 13.74 5.01 16.66
C ASP A 62 12.53 5.13 15.74
N ALA A 63 12.58 6.07 14.79
CA ALA A 63 11.53 6.24 13.79
C ALA A 63 11.36 4.99 12.90
N LEU A 64 12.46 4.35 12.51
CA LEU A 64 12.46 3.14 11.70
C LEU A 64 12.04 1.91 12.50
N GLU A 65 12.30 1.85 13.81
CA GLU A 65 11.78 0.80 14.69
C GLU A 65 10.26 0.87 14.83
N LEU A 66 9.70 2.07 15.03
CA LEU A 66 8.26 2.26 15.04
C LEU A 66 7.63 1.91 13.70
N TYR A 67 8.27 2.31 12.60
CA TYR A 67 7.84 1.95 11.24
C TYR A 67 7.82 0.42 11.03
N ALA A 68 8.87 -0.29 11.48
CA ALA A 68 8.96 -1.75 11.42
C ALA A 68 7.83 -2.43 12.20
N LEU A 69 7.58 -1.97 13.44
CA LEU A 69 6.52 -2.48 14.29
C LEU A 69 5.14 -2.27 13.66
N TYR A 70 4.86 -1.05 13.19
CA TYR A 70 3.60 -0.69 12.55
C TYR A 70 3.35 -1.54 11.31
N THR A 71 4.27 -1.54 10.36
CA THR A 71 4.10 -2.24 9.07
C THR A 71 4.06 -3.76 9.26
N GLY A 72 4.85 -4.33 10.14
CA GLY A 72 4.81 -5.75 10.49
C GLY A 72 3.45 -6.17 11.06
N LEU A 73 2.91 -5.42 12.02
CA LEU A 73 1.62 -5.71 12.64
C LEU A 73 0.44 -5.52 11.69
N VAL A 74 0.49 -4.54 10.79
CA VAL A 74 -0.54 -4.33 9.75
C VAL A 74 -0.66 -5.52 8.80
N TYR A 75 0.42 -6.25 8.53
CA TYR A 75 0.37 -7.49 7.73
C TYR A 75 0.06 -8.74 8.55
N LEU A 76 0.24 -8.71 9.87
CA LEU A 76 -0.06 -9.83 10.75
C LEU A 76 -1.55 -9.86 11.17
N THR A 77 -2.13 -8.72 11.51
CA THR A 77 -3.50 -8.61 12.03
C THR A 77 -4.61 -9.08 11.06
N PRO A 78 -4.47 -9.05 9.72
CA PRO A 78 -5.43 -9.63 8.78
C PRO A 78 -5.72 -11.11 9.00
N LEU A 79 -4.76 -11.88 9.53
CA LEU A 79 -4.98 -13.29 9.87
C LEU A 79 -6.05 -13.43 10.97
N ILE A 80 -5.98 -12.59 11.99
CA ILE A 80 -6.94 -12.57 13.10
C ILE A 80 -8.28 -12.02 12.63
N GLY A 81 -8.25 -10.91 11.87
CA GLY A 81 -9.46 -10.24 11.38
C GLY A 81 -10.29 -11.10 10.43
N GLY A 82 -9.65 -11.90 9.57
CA GLY A 82 -10.33 -12.88 8.73
C GLY A 82 -11.06 -13.94 9.56
N ILE A 83 -10.40 -14.52 10.58
CA ILE A 83 -11.01 -15.51 11.48
C ILE A 83 -12.20 -14.90 12.25
N LEU A 84 -12.09 -13.66 12.70
CA LEU A 84 -13.18 -12.97 13.42
C LEU A 84 -14.38 -12.71 12.50
N ALA A 85 -14.12 -12.35 11.24
CA ALA A 85 -15.18 -12.17 10.25
C ALA A 85 -15.89 -13.50 9.94
N ASP A 86 -15.14 -14.57 9.72
CA ASP A 86 -15.69 -15.90 9.42
C ASP A 86 -16.57 -16.43 10.55
N LYS A 87 -16.17 -16.20 11.81
CA LYS A 87 -16.88 -16.79 12.95
C LYS A 87 -18.00 -15.89 13.50
N TYR A 88 -17.80 -14.57 13.53
CA TYR A 88 -18.65 -13.68 14.32
C TYR A 88 -19.34 -12.57 13.54
N PHE A 89 -18.62 -11.84 12.66
CA PHE A 89 -19.13 -10.58 12.11
C PHE A 89 -19.71 -10.71 10.72
N GLY A 90 -19.21 -11.64 9.88
CA GLY A 90 -19.37 -11.63 8.43
C GLY A 90 -18.48 -10.55 7.78
N TYR A 91 -18.17 -10.72 6.50
CA TYR A 91 -17.20 -9.90 5.80
C TYR A 91 -17.62 -8.42 5.70
N ARG A 92 -18.91 -8.14 5.46
CA ARG A 92 -19.40 -6.75 5.33
C ARG A 92 -19.28 -5.96 6.63
N ASN A 93 -19.74 -6.54 7.75
CA ASN A 93 -19.66 -5.84 9.04
C ASN A 93 -18.21 -5.67 9.49
N ALA A 94 -17.36 -6.69 9.26
CA ALA A 94 -15.92 -6.59 9.55
C ALA A 94 -15.26 -5.48 8.73
N THR A 95 -15.60 -5.36 7.43
CA THR A 95 -15.12 -4.27 6.55
C THR A 95 -15.55 -2.89 7.07
N VAL A 96 -16.84 -2.71 7.42
CA VAL A 96 -17.34 -1.43 7.97
C VAL A 96 -16.67 -1.08 9.30
N MET A 97 -16.57 -2.06 10.22
CA MET A 97 -15.93 -1.84 11.53
C MET A 97 -14.46 -1.49 11.35
N GLY A 98 -13.74 -2.23 10.50
CA GLY A 98 -12.34 -1.96 10.19
C GLY A 98 -12.14 -0.56 9.62
N ALA A 99 -12.97 -0.17 8.64
CA ALA A 99 -12.95 1.16 8.03
C ALA A 99 -13.21 2.28 9.04
N LEU A 100 -14.19 2.11 9.93
CA LEU A 100 -14.48 3.09 10.98
C LEU A 100 -13.31 3.24 11.96
N ILE A 101 -12.76 2.11 12.43
CA ILE A 101 -11.60 2.11 13.34
C ILE A 101 -10.40 2.79 12.70
N MET A 102 -10.13 2.54 11.39
CA MET A 102 -9.05 3.21 10.67
C MET A 102 -9.30 4.71 10.52
N ALA A 103 -10.53 5.13 10.21
CA ALA A 103 -10.88 6.55 10.11
C ALA A 103 -10.66 7.27 11.46
N LEU A 104 -11.06 6.64 12.58
CA LEU A 104 -10.79 7.15 13.92
C LEU A 104 -9.28 7.15 14.23
N GLY A 105 -8.53 6.15 13.75
CA GLY A 105 -7.09 6.08 13.90
C GLY A 105 -6.38 7.26 13.23
N HIS A 106 -6.69 7.55 11.97
CA HIS A 106 -6.13 8.72 11.27
C HIS A 106 -6.58 10.03 11.91
N GLY A 107 -7.86 10.11 12.32
CA GLY A 107 -8.37 11.28 13.05
C GLY A 107 -7.63 11.50 14.38
N SER A 108 -7.31 10.41 15.09
CA SER A 108 -6.48 10.47 16.30
C SER A 108 -5.07 10.97 15.98
N MET A 109 -4.42 10.44 14.93
CA MET A 109 -3.09 10.92 14.52
C MET A 109 -3.10 12.41 14.16
N ALA A 110 -4.16 12.91 13.53
CA ALA A 110 -4.30 14.34 13.22
C ALA A 110 -4.41 15.24 14.49
N LEU A 111 -4.66 14.64 15.64
CA LEU A 111 -4.70 15.33 16.94
C LEU A 111 -3.38 15.22 17.72
N GLU A 112 -2.31 14.75 17.10
CA GLU A 112 -0.97 14.58 17.73
C GLU A 112 -0.45 15.89 18.35
N TYR A 113 -0.79 17.02 17.74
CA TYR A 113 -0.44 18.35 18.25
C TYR A 113 -0.90 18.60 19.70
N PHE A 114 -2.02 18.00 20.12
CA PHE A 114 -2.53 18.14 21.49
C PHE A 114 -1.85 17.21 22.48
N SER A 115 -1.46 16.02 22.05
CA SER A 115 -0.72 15.04 22.86
C SER A 115 -0.22 13.89 21.98
N ASP A 116 1.03 13.47 22.25
CA ASP A 116 1.66 12.29 21.62
C ASP A 116 0.82 11.01 21.78
N SER A 117 0.05 10.92 22.88
CA SER A 117 -0.85 9.78 23.11
C SER A 117 -1.87 9.57 22.00
N PHE A 118 -2.33 10.65 21.34
CA PHE A 118 -3.25 10.54 20.22
C PHE A 118 -2.59 9.90 18.99
N PHE A 119 -1.32 10.18 18.76
CA PHE A 119 -0.57 9.57 17.68
C PHE A 119 -0.44 8.05 17.89
N PHE A 120 0.01 7.60 19.07
CA PHE A 120 0.15 6.17 19.38
C PHE A 120 -1.19 5.43 19.41
N LEU A 121 -2.24 6.08 19.91
CA LEU A 121 -3.60 5.55 19.82
C LEU A 121 -4.01 5.37 18.36
N GLY A 122 -3.70 6.36 17.50
CA GLY A 122 -3.95 6.30 16.08
C GLY A 122 -3.26 5.11 15.41
N ILE A 123 -1.97 4.91 15.66
CA ILE A 123 -1.21 3.75 15.17
C ILE A 123 -1.87 2.42 15.59
N ALA A 124 -2.24 2.28 16.86
CA ALA A 124 -2.91 1.07 17.36
C ALA A 124 -4.27 0.82 16.67
N LEU A 125 -5.07 1.87 16.50
CA LEU A 125 -6.36 1.78 15.81
C LEU A 125 -6.18 1.41 14.32
N LEU A 126 -5.17 1.93 13.65
CA LEU A 126 -4.87 1.58 12.26
C LEU A 126 -4.50 0.11 12.11
N ILE A 127 -3.68 -0.44 12.99
CA ILE A 127 -3.31 -1.85 13.00
C ILE A 127 -4.54 -2.75 13.18
N ILE A 128 -5.40 -2.44 14.15
CA ILE A 128 -6.63 -3.21 14.43
C ILE A 128 -7.62 -3.08 13.25
N GLY A 129 -7.84 -1.86 12.78
CA GLY A 129 -8.81 -1.58 11.71
C GLY A 129 -8.42 -2.24 10.39
N ASN A 130 -7.15 -2.16 10.00
CA ASN A 130 -6.64 -2.82 8.80
C ASN A 130 -6.81 -4.35 8.88
N GLY A 131 -6.56 -4.94 10.05
CA GLY A 131 -6.78 -6.36 10.28
C GLY A 131 -8.22 -6.79 9.97
N LEU A 132 -9.21 -6.00 10.38
CA LEU A 132 -10.63 -6.28 10.10
C LEU A 132 -11.05 -5.92 8.66
N PHE A 133 -10.40 -4.96 8.02
CA PHE A 133 -10.80 -4.49 6.69
C PHE A 133 -10.24 -5.34 5.56
N LYS A 134 -8.91 -5.45 5.49
CA LYS A 134 -8.16 -5.93 4.33
C LYS A 134 -8.55 -7.33 3.84
N PRO A 135 -8.62 -8.38 4.68
CA PRO A 135 -8.96 -9.71 4.22
C PRO A 135 -10.42 -9.81 3.76
N ASN A 136 -11.29 -9.02 4.36
CA ASN A 136 -12.73 -9.16 4.23
C ASN A 136 -13.26 -8.50 2.96
N ILE A 137 -12.78 -7.31 2.60
CA ILE A 137 -13.18 -6.65 1.35
C ILE A 137 -12.77 -7.46 0.12
N SER A 138 -11.56 -8.04 0.11
CA SER A 138 -11.08 -8.91 -0.97
C SER A 138 -11.91 -10.19 -1.10
N SER A 139 -12.39 -10.74 0.03
CA SER A 139 -13.28 -11.91 0.04
C SER A 139 -14.64 -11.60 -0.59
N ILE A 140 -15.18 -10.38 -0.38
CA ILE A 140 -16.44 -9.95 -1.01
C ILE A 140 -16.28 -9.90 -2.54
N VAL A 141 -15.15 -9.40 -3.07
CA VAL A 141 -14.88 -9.36 -4.52
C VAL A 141 -15.05 -10.75 -5.14
N GLY A 142 -14.39 -11.75 -4.56
CA GLY A 142 -14.45 -13.12 -5.09
C GLY A 142 -15.85 -13.73 -5.07
N GLN A 143 -16.67 -13.36 -4.08
CA GLN A 143 -18.03 -13.88 -3.92
C GLN A 143 -19.07 -13.20 -4.82
N LEU A 144 -18.74 -12.10 -5.51
CA LEU A 144 -19.64 -11.48 -6.48
C LEU A 144 -19.86 -12.35 -7.73
N TYR A 145 -18.93 -13.24 -8.02
CA TYR A 145 -18.92 -14.08 -9.22
C TYR A 145 -19.29 -15.53 -8.87
N LYS A 146 -19.86 -16.24 -9.84
CA LYS A 146 -20.01 -17.70 -9.76
C LYS A 146 -18.62 -18.35 -9.80
N ASP A 147 -18.50 -19.56 -9.30
CA ASP A 147 -17.20 -20.24 -9.12
C ASP A 147 -16.42 -20.43 -10.43
N ASP A 148 -17.12 -20.64 -11.53
CA ASP A 148 -16.60 -20.90 -12.89
C ASP A 148 -16.59 -19.64 -13.80
N ASP A 149 -16.91 -18.46 -13.27
CA ASP A 149 -16.97 -17.23 -14.06
C ASP A 149 -15.56 -16.75 -14.44
N ILE A 150 -15.24 -16.81 -15.73
CA ILE A 150 -13.94 -16.40 -16.31
C ILE A 150 -13.60 -14.92 -16.05
N ARG A 151 -14.60 -14.08 -15.75
CA ARG A 151 -14.41 -12.63 -15.47
C ARG A 151 -13.83 -12.37 -14.08
N LYS A 152 -13.77 -13.37 -13.21
CA LYS A 152 -13.29 -13.24 -11.83
C LYS A 152 -11.85 -12.73 -11.75
N ASP A 153 -10.96 -13.19 -12.64
CA ASP A 153 -9.58 -12.72 -12.71
C ASP A 153 -9.51 -11.24 -13.12
N GLY A 154 -10.35 -10.83 -14.10
CA GLY A 154 -10.49 -9.44 -14.50
C GLY A 154 -11.00 -8.54 -13.36
N ALA A 155 -11.91 -9.06 -12.53
CA ALA A 155 -12.42 -8.34 -11.36
C ALA A 155 -11.32 -8.03 -10.34
N TYR A 156 -10.46 -9.01 -10.04
CA TYR A 156 -9.32 -8.78 -9.15
C TYR A 156 -8.31 -7.79 -9.75
N THR A 157 -8.15 -7.79 -11.08
CA THR A 157 -7.32 -6.79 -11.78
C THR A 157 -7.89 -5.38 -11.60
N ILE A 158 -9.20 -5.18 -11.79
CA ILE A 158 -9.87 -3.90 -11.56
C ILE A 158 -9.74 -3.48 -10.09
N PHE A 159 -9.95 -4.40 -9.16
CA PHE A 159 -9.79 -4.13 -7.73
C PHE A 159 -8.36 -3.72 -7.39
N TYR A 160 -7.36 -4.39 -7.96
CA TYR A 160 -5.94 -4.03 -7.82
C TYR A 160 -5.59 -2.65 -8.41
N MET A 161 -6.25 -2.27 -9.51
CA MET A 161 -6.13 -0.89 -10.02
C MET A 161 -6.62 0.13 -8.99
N GLY A 162 -7.71 -0.16 -8.25
CA GLY A 162 -8.18 0.66 -7.13
C GLY A 162 -7.11 0.85 -6.05
N ILE A 163 -6.39 -0.22 -5.70
CA ILE A 163 -5.27 -0.18 -4.76
C ILE A 163 -4.21 0.84 -5.23
N ASN A 164 -3.77 0.73 -6.48
CA ASN A 164 -2.71 1.60 -7.02
C ASN A 164 -3.17 3.05 -7.21
N CYS A 165 -4.42 3.26 -7.62
CA CYS A 165 -4.99 4.61 -7.71
C CYS A 165 -5.05 5.28 -6.32
N GLY A 166 -5.47 4.52 -5.29
CA GLY A 166 -5.49 5.00 -3.92
C GLY A 166 -4.10 5.31 -3.40
N ALA A 167 -3.14 4.41 -3.59
CA ALA A 167 -1.75 4.60 -3.20
C ALA A 167 -1.15 5.85 -3.87
N PHE A 168 -1.31 5.98 -5.19
CA PHE A 168 -0.85 7.13 -5.97
C PHE A 168 -1.39 8.46 -5.42
N LEU A 169 -2.71 8.58 -5.29
CA LEU A 169 -3.34 9.81 -4.83
C LEU A 169 -3.07 10.09 -3.35
N GLY A 170 -3.02 9.05 -2.52
CA GLY A 170 -2.75 9.18 -1.09
C GLY A 170 -1.35 9.71 -0.81
N ILE A 171 -0.33 9.11 -1.41
CA ILE A 171 1.05 9.57 -1.26
C ILE A 171 1.19 11.00 -1.79
N LEU A 172 0.63 11.27 -2.98
CA LEU A 172 0.72 12.59 -3.62
C LEU A 172 0.12 13.69 -2.74
N LEU A 173 -1.09 13.51 -2.24
CA LEU A 173 -1.84 14.58 -1.57
C LEU A 173 -1.56 14.64 -0.06
N CYS A 174 -1.50 13.51 0.65
CA CYS A 174 -1.11 13.50 2.06
C CYS A 174 0.35 13.92 2.22
N GLY A 175 1.23 13.50 1.30
CA GLY A 175 2.62 13.93 1.27
C GLY A 175 2.75 15.43 1.09
N TYR A 176 2.07 15.99 0.08
CA TYR A 176 2.09 17.44 -0.16
C TYR A 176 1.56 18.24 1.03
N LEU A 177 0.40 17.86 1.56
CA LEU A 177 -0.16 18.58 2.71
C LEU A 177 0.72 18.40 3.95
N GLY A 178 1.25 17.21 4.21
CA GLY A 178 2.13 16.97 5.35
C GLY A 178 3.39 17.80 5.30
N GLU A 179 4.10 17.80 4.18
CA GLU A 179 5.39 18.48 4.05
C GLU A 179 5.28 20.00 3.79
N LYS A 180 4.19 20.49 3.17
CA LYS A 180 4.06 21.91 2.76
C LYS A 180 3.06 22.72 3.58
N VAL A 181 2.14 22.07 4.29
CA VAL A 181 1.10 22.77 5.07
C VAL A 181 1.19 22.44 6.56
N GLY A 182 1.46 21.16 6.88
CA GLY A 182 1.60 20.67 8.25
C GLY A 182 1.22 19.20 8.37
N TRP A 183 1.91 18.45 9.20
CA TRP A 183 1.79 16.99 9.31
C TRP A 183 0.38 16.53 9.70
N HIS A 184 -0.26 17.25 10.62
CA HIS A 184 -1.63 16.98 11.06
C HIS A 184 -2.65 17.04 9.92
N TRP A 185 -2.44 17.91 8.91
CA TRP A 185 -3.27 17.97 7.71
C TRP A 185 -3.09 16.75 6.82
N GLY A 186 -1.85 16.24 6.69
CA GLY A 186 -1.58 15.01 5.96
C GLY A 186 -2.27 13.79 6.58
N PHE A 187 -2.15 13.62 7.91
CA PHE A 187 -2.84 12.56 8.65
C PHE A 187 -4.36 12.74 8.62
N GLY A 188 -4.85 13.97 8.81
CA GLY A 188 -6.27 14.30 8.79
C GLY A 188 -6.93 14.02 7.43
N LEU A 189 -6.23 14.34 6.33
CA LEU A 189 -6.73 14.05 4.99
C LEU A 189 -6.92 12.54 4.78
N ALA A 190 -5.96 11.72 5.21
CA ALA A 190 -6.09 10.26 5.17
C ALA A 190 -7.36 9.80 5.91
N GLY A 191 -7.63 10.37 7.09
CA GLY A 191 -8.82 10.08 7.90
C GLY A 191 -10.13 10.49 7.22
N ILE A 192 -10.18 11.67 6.61
CA ILE A 192 -11.37 12.18 5.91
C ILE A 192 -11.74 11.24 4.76
N PHE A 193 -10.80 10.85 3.92
CA PHE A 193 -11.10 9.98 2.78
C PHE A 193 -11.41 8.54 3.22
N MET A 194 -10.77 8.03 4.28
CA MET A 194 -11.14 6.75 4.88
C MET A 194 -12.59 6.77 5.41
N PHE A 195 -12.98 7.86 6.06
CA PHE A 195 -14.34 8.03 6.55
C PHE A 195 -15.39 8.09 5.42
N PHE A 196 -15.09 8.81 4.34
CA PHE A 196 -15.97 8.81 3.15
C PHE A 196 -16.04 7.43 2.50
N GLY A 197 -14.96 6.71 2.41
CA GLY A 197 -14.93 5.33 1.92
C GLY A 197 -15.78 4.39 2.77
N MET A 198 -15.72 4.53 4.09
CA MET A 198 -16.57 3.79 5.03
C MET A 198 -18.05 4.10 4.83
N LEU A 199 -18.43 5.39 4.77
CA LEU A 199 -19.82 5.80 4.57
C LEU A 199 -20.36 5.34 3.21
N GLN A 200 -19.57 5.50 2.15
CA GLN A 200 -19.92 5.03 0.82
C GLN A 200 -20.22 3.53 0.81
N PHE A 201 -19.36 2.71 1.41
CA PHE A 201 -19.58 1.27 1.52
C PHE A 201 -20.77 0.93 2.40
N TYR A 202 -20.89 1.54 3.58
CA TYR A 202 -21.98 1.30 4.52
C TYR A 202 -23.36 1.52 3.87
N PHE A 203 -23.55 2.62 3.15
CA PHE A 203 -24.83 2.92 2.50
C PHE A 203 -25.05 2.14 1.18
N ALA A 204 -24.01 1.57 0.58
CA ALA A 204 -24.13 0.74 -0.61
C ALA A 204 -24.20 -0.77 -0.32
N GLN A 205 -23.91 -1.22 0.90
CA GLN A 205 -23.69 -2.66 1.20
C GLN A 205 -24.86 -3.58 0.82
N THR A 206 -26.09 -3.07 0.72
CA THR A 206 -27.25 -3.87 0.28
C THR A 206 -27.19 -4.27 -1.20
N ILE A 207 -26.29 -3.66 -2.00
CA ILE A 207 -26.05 -4.06 -3.40
C ILE A 207 -25.55 -5.50 -3.48
N PHE A 208 -24.84 -5.97 -2.47
CA PHE A 208 -24.27 -7.31 -2.41
C PHE A 208 -25.29 -8.42 -2.11
N GLY A 209 -26.56 -8.08 -1.78
CA GLY A 209 -27.59 -9.08 -1.42
C GLY A 209 -27.13 -9.93 -0.23
N ASP A 210 -26.97 -11.25 -0.43
CA ASP A 210 -26.52 -12.19 0.61
C ASP A 210 -24.99 -12.36 0.67
N VAL A 211 -24.25 -11.82 -0.32
CA VAL A 211 -22.80 -11.91 -0.38
C VAL A 211 -22.17 -11.17 0.81
N GLY A 212 -21.23 -11.82 1.48
CA GLY A 212 -20.48 -11.25 2.60
C GLY A 212 -21.24 -11.12 3.92
N LEU A 213 -22.45 -11.67 4.02
CA LEU A 213 -23.18 -11.80 5.29
C LEU A 213 -22.51 -12.86 6.18
N LYS A 214 -22.94 -12.89 7.46
CA LYS A 214 -22.45 -13.88 8.41
C LYS A 214 -22.65 -15.30 7.82
N PRO A 215 -21.64 -16.18 7.87
CA PRO A 215 -21.77 -17.52 7.37
C PRO A 215 -22.93 -18.23 8.09
N GLN A 216 -23.91 -18.70 7.32
CA GLN A 216 -24.90 -19.63 7.87
C GLN A 216 -24.15 -20.91 8.23
N LYS A 217 -24.41 -21.48 9.41
CA LYS A 217 -23.85 -22.80 9.78
C LYS A 217 -24.08 -23.74 8.58
N LYS A 218 -23.00 -24.13 7.90
CA LYS A 218 -23.07 -25.23 6.95
C LYS A 218 -23.66 -26.41 7.71
N VAL A 219 -24.83 -26.89 7.28
CA VAL A 219 -25.37 -28.16 7.71
C VAL A 219 -24.24 -29.15 7.46
N ASN A 220 -23.81 -29.86 8.50
CA ASN A 220 -22.75 -30.83 8.41
C ASN A 220 -23.03 -31.78 7.25
N ASP A 221 -22.32 -31.60 6.14
CA ASP A 221 -22.16 -32.70 5.18
C ASP A 221 -21.30 -33.76 5.89
N SER A 222 -22.02 -34.71 6.48
CA SER A 222 -21.47 -35.86 7.22
C SER A 222 -20.70 -36.84 6.35
N ASN A 223 -20.35 -36.49 5.13
CA ASN A 223 -19.61 -37.27 4.15
C ASN A 223 -18.23 -36.72 3.81
N ILE A 224 -17.58 -35.96 4.73
CA ILE A 224 -16.17 -35.77 4.58
C ILE A 224 -15.48 -37.06 4.99
N GLU A 225 -15.13 -37.91 3.99
CA GLU A 225 -14.19 -38.98 4.19
C GLU A 225 -13.06 -38.51 5.11
N LYS A 226 -12.74 -39.30 6.14
CA LYS A 226 -11.60 -39.07 7.02
C LYS A 226 -10.32 -39.19 6.21
N THR A 227 -10.02 -38.16 5.41
CA THR A 227 -8.71 -37.99 4.80
C THR A 227 -7.69 -37.91 5.91
N SER A 228 -6.62 -38.67 5.76
CA SER A 228 -5.44 -38.71 6.65
C SER A 228 -5.11 -37.31 7.17
N SER A 229 -4.89 -37.17 8.47
CA SER A 229 -4.51 -35.88 9.09
C SER A 229 -3.16 -35.33 8.59
N TRP A 230 -2.34 -36.19 8.04
CA TRP A 230 -1.02 -35.87 7.52
C TRP A 230 -1.03 -35.73 5.98
N PRO A 231 -0.26 -34.77 5.43
CA PRO A 231 -0.11 -34.59 3.98
C PRO A 231 0.50 -35.85 3.33
N THR A 232 0.05 -36.16 2.11
CA THR A 232 0.70 -37.15 1.26
C THR A 232 2.08 -36.65 0.78
N SER A 233 2.94 -37.56 0.23
CA SER A 233 4.24 -37.16 -0.31
C SER A 233 4.11 -36.06 -1.37
N VAL A 234 3.14 -36.16 -2.28
CA VAL A 234 2.87 -35.17 -3.31
C VAL A 234 2.40 -33.83 -2.72
N GLU A 235 1.61 -33.87 -1.65
CA GLU A 235 1.20 -32.64 -0.96
C GLU A 235 2.38 -31.99 -0.25
N TRP A 236 3.30 -32.78 0.33
CA TRP A 236 4.52 -32.27 0.93
C TRP A 236 5.44 -31.62 -0.10
N ASP A 237 5.59 -32.18 -1.30
CA ASP A 237 6.35 -31.54 -2.38
C ASP A 237 5.78 -30.19 -2.77
N ARG A 238 4.45 -30.08 -2.89
CA ARG A 238 3.74 -28.82 -3.18
C ARG A 238 3.89 -27.80 -2.06
N ILE A 239 3.74 -28.22 -0.81
CA ILE A 239 3.94 -27.35 0.37
C ILE A 239 5.39 -26.86 0.42
N SER A 240 6.37 -27.72 0.18
CA SER A 240 7.79 -27.34 0.16
C SER A 240 8.09 -26.26 -0.89
N VAL A 241 7.51 -26.38 -2.09
CA VAL A 241 7.62 -25.33 -3.12
C VAL A 241 7.02 -24.00 -2.63
N ILE A 242 5.84 -24.03 -2.02
CA ILE A 242 5.22 -22.80 -1.47
C ILE A 242 6.11 -22.18 -0.39
N LEU A 243 6.67 -22.99 0.51
CA LEU A 243 7.56 -22.49 1.59
C LEU A 243 8.84 -21.87 1.03
N VAL A 244 9.45 -22.48 -0.01
CA VAL A 244 10.63 -21.90 -0.69
C VAL A 244 10.31 -20.58 -1.34
N PHE A 245 9.17 -20.47 -2.04
CA PHE A 245 8.72 -19.20 -2.60
C PHE A 245 8.40 -18.15 -1.53
N SER A 246 7.78 -18.56 -0.43
CA SER A 246 7.52 -17.69 0.72
C SER A 246 8.82 -17.16 1.33
N ALA A 247 9.84 -18.01 1.48
CA ALA A 247 11.15 -17.60 1.96
C ALA A 247 11.83 -16.61 0.99
N ALA A 248 11.81 -16.88 -0.32
CA ALA A 248 12.34 -15.96 -1.33
C ALA A 248 11.60 -14.61 -1.33
N THR A 249 10.29 -14.65 -1.07
CA THR A 249 9.44 -13.45 -0.94
C THR A 249 9.84 -12.58 0.25
N ILE A 250 10.30 -13.17 1.36
CA ILE A 250 10.82 -12.39 2.50
C ILE A 250 11.98 -11.51 2.05
N PHE A 251 12.97 -12.06 1.35
CA PHE A 251 14.13 -11.29 0.88
C PHE A 251 13.75 -10.19 -0.10
N PHE A 252 12.82 -10.48 -1.01
CA PHE A 252 12.34 -9.47 -1.96
C PHE A 252 11.66 -8.31 -1.26
N TRP A 253 10.65 -8.58 -0.43
CA TRP A 253 9.90 -7.52 0.25
C TRP A 253 10.71 -6.84 1.34
N TRP A 254 11.64 -7.53 1.99
CA TRP A 254 12.57 -6.91 2.95
C TRP A 254 13.36 -5.77 2.31
N ALA A 255 13.94 -6.00 1.13
CA ALA A 255 14.65 -4.97 0.41
C ALA A 255 13.70 -3.93 -0.21
N PHE A 256 12.57 -4.35 -0.80
CA PHE A 256 11.59 -3.47 -1.42
C PHE A 256 10.98 -2.46 -0.42
N GLU A 257 10.69 -2.89 0.79
CA GLU A 257 10.04 -2.07 1.83
C GLU A 257 10.97 -1.01 2.43
N GLN A 258 12.25 -0.97 2.04
CA GLN A 258 13.13 0.18 2.28
C GLN A 258 12.57 1.48 1.66
N ALA A 259 11.69 1.35 0.68
CA ALA A 259 11.00 2.47 0.04
C ALA A 259 10.24 3.37 1.02
N GLY A 260 9.63 2.82 2.07
CA GLY A 260 8.91 3.60 3.09
C GLY A 260 9.76 3.96 4.32
N GLY A 261 11.00 3.49 4.38
CA GLY A 261 11.94 3.72 5.49
C GLY A 261 13.19 4.48 5.02
N SER A 262 14.30 3.74 4.85
CA SER A 262 15.61 4.33 4.53
C SER A 262 15.64 5.13 3.22
N MET A 263 14.92 4.70 2.18
CA MET A 263 14.84 5.46 0.92
C MET A 263 14.06 6.77 1.08
N THR A 264 13.07 6.83 1.98
CA THR A 264 12.36 8.07 2.31
C THR A 264 13.29 9.06 3.01
N ILE A 265 14.13 8.58 3.95
CA ILE A 265 15.18 9.39 4.60
C ILE A 265 16.19 9.87 3.54
N PHE A 266 16.62 8.97 2.65
CA PHE A 266 17.55 9.33 1.57
C PHE A 266 16.95 10.43 0.65
N ALA A 267 15.66 10.32 0.35
CA ALA A 267 14.95 11.34 -0.44
C ALA A 267 14.92 12.70 0.28
N GLY A 268 14.69 12.70 1.60
CA GLY A 268 14.63 13.92 2.41
C GLY A 268 15.97 14.61 2.58
N ASP A 269 17.00 13.84 2.95
CA ASP A 269 18.25 14.37 3.47
C ASP A 269 19.39 14.44 2.44
N TYR A 270 19.37 13.57 1.43
CA TYR A 270 20.51 13.40 0.51
C TYR A 270 20.19 13.72 -0.95
N THR A 271 18.93 13.98 -1.31
CA THR A 271 18.53 14.18 -2.71
C THR A 271 18.32 15.66 -3.02
N GLU A 272 18.84 16.13 -4.18
CA GLU A 272 18.56 17.46 -4.70
C GLU A 272 17.09 17.58 -5.10
N ARG A 273 16.30 18.24 -4.26
CA ARG A 273 14.85 18.39 -4.44
C ARG A 273 14.44 19.81 -4.85
N ASN A 274 15.39 20.75 -4.81
CA ASN A 274 15.14 22.14 -5.15
C ASN A 274 15.35 22.36 -6.64
N LEU A 275 14.28 22.65 -7.35
CA LEU A 275 14.29 22.92 -8.80
C LEU A 275 13.96 24.40 -9.05
N SER A 276 14.70 25.01 -9.98
CA SER A 276 14.49 26.40 -10.41
C SER A 276 14.52 26.53 -11.93
N GLY A 277 13.98 27.63 -12.45
CA GLY A 277 13.97 27.91 -13.89
C GLY A 277 13.26 26.83 -14.69
N ASP A 278 13.86 26.43 -15.82
CA ASP A 278 13.26 25.46 -16.75
C ASP A 278 13.01 24.08 -16.09
N SER A 279 13.89 23.63 -15.20
CA SER A 279 13.71 22.36 -14.49
C SER A 279 12.47 22.37 -13.60
N SER A 280 12.20 23.48 -12.91
CA SER A 280 10.97 23.66 -12.14
C SER A 280 9.73 23.63 -13.03
N LEU A 281 9.74 24.33 -14.15
CA LEU A 281 8.61 24.36 -15.09
C LEU A 281 8.32 22.98 -15.70
N ILE A 282 9.38 22.26 -16.12
CA ILE A 282 9.25 20.89 -16.65
C ILE A 282 8.64 19.98 -15.59
N PHE A 283 9.16 20.02 -14.37
CA PHE A 283 8.66 19.20 -13.28
C PHE A 283 7.17 19.48 -12.99
N LYS A 284 6.78 20.76 -12.82
CA LYS A 284 5.39 21.19 -12.58
C LYS A 284 4.46 20.71 -13.67
N THR A 285 4.88 20.82 -14.95
CA THR A 285 4.08 20.39 -16.11
C THR A 285 3.91 18.88 -16.11
N VAL A 286 5.00 18.12 -15.92
CA VAL A 286 4.95 16.64 -15.87
C VAL A 286 4.09 16.17 -14.69
N ASN A 287 4.29 16.75 -13.50
CA ASN A 287 3.51 16.43 -12.31
C ASN A 287 2.01 16.71 -12.51
N THR A 288 1.67 17.82 -13.16
CA THR A 288 0.28 18.14 -13.51
C THR A 288 -0.34 17.07 -14.41
N ILE A 289 0.36 16.66 -15.47
CA ILE A 289 -0.12 15.62 -16.39
C ILE A 289 -0.31 14.30 -15.64
N ILE A 290 0.69 13.88 -14.86
CA ILE A 290 0.66 12.63 -14.09
C ILE A 290 -0.48 12.64 -13.06
N THR A 291 -0.84 13.79 -12.51
CA THR A 291 -1.93 13.92 -11.53
C THR A 291 -3.29 13.98 -12.21
N ILE A 292 -3.45 14.82 -13.23
CA ILE A 292 -4.76 15.08 -13.85
C ILE A 292 -5.26 13.89 -14.67
N VAL A 293 -4.39 13.20 -15.41
CA VAL A 293 -4.82 12.09 -16.29
C VAL A 293 -5.46 10.94 -15.49
N PRO A 294 -4.85 10.39 -14.44
CA PRO A 294 -5.50 9.38 -13.60
C PRO A 294 -6.78 9.90 -12.94
N MET A 295 -6.79 11.13 -12.45
CA MET A 295 -7.97 11.74 -11.83
C MET A 295 -9.17 11.80 -12.79
N VAL A 296 -8.95 12.17 -14.05
CA VAL A 296 -10.00 12.19 -15.09
C VAL A 296 -10.52 10.77 -15.35
N ILE A 297 -9.62 9.78 -15.46
CA ILE A 297 -9.99 8.38 -15.69
C ILE A 297 -10.84 7.85 -14.54
N ILE A 298 -10.40 8.06 -13.30
CA ILE A 298 -11.13 7.60 -12.11
C ILE A 298 -12.48 8.31 -11.99
N THR A 299 -12.55 9.61 -12.30
CA THR A 299 -13.80 10.37 -12.32
C THR A 299 -14.77 9.84 -13.40
N TYR A 300 -14.27 9.40 -14.55
CA TYR A 300 -15.09 8.74 -15.56
C TYR A 300 -15.66 7.40 -15.04
N VAL A 301 -14.89 6.59 -14.33
CA VAL A 301 -15.38 5.36 -13.67
C VAL A 301 -16.46 5.69 -12.64
N LEU A 302 -16.27 6.74 -11.83
CA LEU A 302 -17.26 7.23 -10.89
C LEU A 302 -18.58 7.59 -11.58
N PHE A 303 -18.50 8.31 -12.70
CA PHE A 303 -19.69 8.70 -13.46
C PHE A 303 -20.45 7.48 -13.98
N LYS A 304 -19.76 6.44 -14.45
CA LYS A 304 -20.38 5.17 -14.86
C LYS A 304 -21.07 4.47 -13.68
N LEU A 305 -20.47 4.48 -12.51
CA LEU A 305 -21.10 3.92 -11.31
C LEU A 305 -22.38 4.69 -10.96
N PHE A 306 -22.34 6.03 -10.97
CA PHE A 306 -23.49 6.87 -10.69
C PHE A 306 -24.66 6.62 -11.65
N GLN A 307 -24.40 6.47 -12.94
CA GLN A 307 -25.45 6.15 -13.92
C GLN A 307 -26.21 4.88 -13.53
N ASN A 308 -25.55 3.90 -12.92
CA ASN A 308 -26.14 2.61 -12.61
C ASN A 308 -26.89 2.60 -11.27
N ILE A 309 -26.36 3.26 -10.23
CA ILE A 309 -26.86 3.05 -8.86
C ILE A 309 -27.35 4.31 -8.14
N PHE A 310 -27.25 5.51 -8.74
CA PHE A 310 -27.52 6.78 -8.08
C PHE A 310 -28.90 6.84 -7.40
N LYS A 311 -29.96 6.45 -8.12
CA LYS A 311 -31.35 6.56 -7.60
C LYS A 311 -31.59 5.70 -6.36
N LYS A 312 -30.99 4.50 -6.29
CA LYS A 312 -31.21 3.56 -5.18
C LYS A 312 -30.27 3.82 -4.01
N TYR A 313 -29.00 4.16 -4.31
CA TYR A 313 -27.95 4.31 -3.31
C TYR A 313 -27.51 5.78 -3.21
N PHE A 314 -28.49 6.69 -3.08
CA PHE A 314 -28.25 8.12 -3.07
C PHE A 314 -27.18 8.55 -2.03
N LEU A 315 -27.31 8.11 -0.77
CA LEU A 315 -26.35 8.48 0.28
C LEU A 315 -24.93 7.98 -0.01
N SER A 316 -24.79 6.75 -0.50
CA SER A 316 -23.48 6.23 -0.91
C SER A 316 -22.84 7.09 -2.00
N ASN A 317 -23.63 7.41 -3.04
CA ASN A 317 -23.15 8.23 -4.14
C ASN A 317 -22.92 9.70 -3.74
N PHE A 318 -23.69 10.22 -2.78
CA PHE A 318 -23.48 11.55 -2.21
C PHE A 318 -22.12 11.64 -1.51
N PHE A 319 -21.80 10.72 -0.60
CA PHE A 319 -20.50 10.72 0.10
C PHE A 319 -19.33 10.47 -0.85
N LEU A 320 -19.50 9.56 -1.80
CA LEU A 320 -18.47 9.31 -2.82
C LEU A 320 -18.30 10.54 -3.73
N GLY A 321 -19.38 11.19 -4.16
CA GLY A 321 -19.31 12.41 -4.95
C GLY A 321 -18.66 13.57 -4.19
N THR A 322 -19.00 13.73 -2.90
CA THR A 322 -18.40 14.75 -2.04
C THR A 322 -16.90 14.53 -1.91
N SER A 323 -16.44 13.30 -1.71
CA SER A 323 -15.00 13.00 -1.67
C SER A 323 -14.30 13.40 -2.96
N PHE A 324 -14.92 13.18 -4.13
CA PHE A 324 -14.36 13.60 -5.42
C PHE A 324 -14.35 15.13 -5.60
N VAL A 325 -15.35 15.85 -5.12
CA VAL A 325 -15.33 17.33 -5.12
C VAL A 325 -14.18 17.85 -4.27
N ILE A 326 -13.96 17.27 -3.08
CA ILE A 326 -12.88 17.67 -2.18
C ILE A 326 -11.52 17.36 -2.83
N ILE A 327 -11.32 16.14 -3.35
CA ILE A 327 -10.01 15.78 -3.93
C ILE A 327 -9.68 16.63 -5.17
N TRP A 328 -10.65 16.93 -6.03
CA TRP A 328 -10.45 17.86 -7.15
C TRP A 328 -10.11 19.27 -6.67
N GLY A 329 -10.78 19.75 -5.62
CA GLY A 329 -10.47 21.05 -5.01
C GLY A 329 -9.03 21.11 -4.52
N ILE A 330 -8.57 20.06 -3.81
CA ILE A 330 -7.19 19.97 -3.30
C ILE A 330 -6.18 19.88 -4.46
N VAL A 331 -6.45 19.08 -5.47
CA VAL A 331 -5.56 18.94 -6.65
C VAL A 331 -5.41 20.26 -7.40
N ILE A 332 -6.52 20.95 -7.65
CA ILE A 332 -6.49 22.25 -8.34
C ILE A 332 -5.74 23.28 -7.51
N TRP A 333 -6.00 23.32 -6.20
CA TRP A 333 -5.30 24.21 -5.27
C TRP A 333 -3.79 23.92 -5.24
N MET A 334 -3.39 22.65 -5.13
CA MET A 334 -2.00 22.20 -5.12
C MET A 334 -1.28 22.64 -6.41
N ILE A 335 -1.86 22.36 -7.57
CA ILE A 335 -1.27 22.73 -8.86
C ILE A 335 -1.14 24.25 -8.97
N ASN A 336 -2.19 25.00 -8.61
CA ASN A 336 -2.12 26.47 -8.64
C ASN A 336 -1.05 27.03 -7.70
N ASN A 337 -0.94 26.45 -6.49
CA ASN A 337 0.09 26.85 -5.53
C ASN A 337 1.50 26.58 -6.07
N GLU A 338 1.76 25.44 -6.69
CA GLU A 338 3.04 25.13 -7.30
C GLU A 338 3.39 26.07 -8.47
N PHE A 339 2.43 26.38 -9.35
CA PHE A 339 2.68 27.31 -10.45
C PHE A 339 2.81 28.77 -10.03
N SER A 340 2.36 29.14 -8.85
CA SER A 340 2.53 30.51 -8.29
C SER A 340 3.94 30.77 -7.77
N GLN A 341 4.74 29.73 -7.55
CA GLN A 341 6.13 29.84 -7.07
C GLN A 341 7.13 29.81 -8.23
N GLU A 342 8.22 30.55 -8.16
CA GLU A 342 9.28 30.50 -9.19
C GLU A 342 10.08 29.20 -9.11
N ALA A 343 10.44 28.78 -7.89
CA ALA A 343 11.14 27.54 -7.62
C ALA A 343 10.17 26.48 -7.03
N THR A 344 10.52 25.22 -7.14
CA THR A 344 9.76 24.11 -6.56
C THR A 344 10.69 23.23 -5.76
N GLU A 345 10.32 22.91 -4.54
CA GLU A 345 10.92 21.83 -3.76
C GLU A 345 10.03 20.61 -3.82
N ILE A 346 10.56 19.52 -4.39
CA ILE A 346 9.84 18.25 -4.51
C ILE A 346 9.64 17.64 -3.12
N PRO A 347 8.41 17.33 -2.68
CA PRO A 347 8.18 16.59 -1.43
C PRO A 347 8.95 15.27 -1.41
N ALA A 348 9.62 14.96 -0.29
CA ALA A 348 10.39 13.72 -0.18
C ALA A 348 9.51 12.48 -0.29
N SER A 349 8.28 12.53 0.21
CA SER A 349 7.28 11.47 0.09
C SER A 349 6.92 11.14 -1.36
N TRP A 350 7.02 12.10 -2.30
CA TRP A 350 6.60 11.92 -3.69
C TRP A 350 7.43 10.90 -4.47
N PHE A 351 8.66 10.62 -4.05
CA PHE A 351 9.44 9.58 -4.72
C PHE A 351 8.77 8.20 -4.64
N SER A 352 8.05 7.89 -3.57
CA SER A 352 7.31 6.65 -3.44
C SER A 352 6.08 6.54 -4.37
N VAL A 353 5.58 7.66 -4.91
CA VAL A 353 4.53 7.71 -5.96
C VAL A 353 4.99 6.99 -7.22
N LEU A 354 6.30 7.03 -7.52
CA LEU A 354 6.90 6.43 -8.72
C LEU A 354 6.59 4.94 -8.83
N ASN A 355 6.52 4.21 -7.72
CA ASN A 355 6.15 2.80 -7.74
C ASN A 355 4.75 2.60 -8.36
N SER A 356 3.73 3.28 -7.84
CA SER A 356 2.36 3.16 -8.36
C SER A 356 2.25 3.64 -9.81
N LEU A 357 2.97 4.70 -10.18
CA LEU A 357 3.03 5.21 -11.54
C LEU A 357 3.63 4.16 -12.49
N PHE A 358 4.77 3.59 -12.13
CA PHE A 358 5.44 2.58 -12.94
C PHE A 358 4.63 1.28 -13.04
N ILE A 359 3.91 0.88 -11.99
CA ILE A 359 2.97 -0.25 -12.07
C ILE A 359 1.91 0.03 -13.15
N ILE A 360 1.28 1.20 -13.11
CA ILE A 360 0.24 1.56 -14.08
C ILE A 360 0.78 1.50 -15.52
N ILE A 361 2.01 1.97 -15.75
CA ILE A 361 2.63 2.00 -17.08
C ILE A 361 3.07 0.60 -17.52
N PHE A 362 3.76 -0.14 -16.65
CA PHE A 362 4.47 -1.37 -17.05
C PHE A 362 3.66 -2.65 -16.85
N ALA A 363 2.64 -2.69 -15.96
CA ALA A 363 1.85 -3.90 -15.75
C ALA A 363 1.17 -4.42 -17.04
N PRO A 364 0.58 -3.58 -17.92
CA PRO A 364 0.03 -4.04 -19.18
C PRO A 364 1.10 -4.63 -20.12
N ILE A 365 2.33 -4.09 -20.09
CA ILE A 365 3.46 -4.56 -20.91
C ILE A 365 3.89 -5.95 -20.42
N PHE A 366 4.10 -6.10 -19.10
CA PHE A 366 4.46 -7.38 -18.48
C PHE A 366 3.39 -8.44 -18.69
N SER A 367 2.10 -8.07 -18.59
CA SER A 367 0.99 -8.98 -18.88
C SER A 367 1.06 -9.53 -20.29
N LYS A 368 1.36 -8.70 -21.30
CA LYS A 368 1.55 -9.13 -22.69
C LYS A 368 2.78 -10.02 -22.87
N ILE A 369 3.89 -9.71 -22.19
CA ILE A 369 5.12 -10.53 -22.21
C ILE A 369 4.81 -11.91 -21.61
N TRP A 370 4.15 -11.96 -20.44
CA TRP A 370 3.80 -13.22 -19.77
C TRP A 370 2.75 -14.05 -20.53
N ALA A 371 1.95 -13.44 -21.40
CA ALA A 371 1.02 -14.12 -22.29
C ALA A 371 1.68 -14.62 -23.59
N SER A 372 2.91 -14.21 -23.88
CA SER A 372 3.63 -14.56 -25.11
C SER A 372 4.46 -15.82 -24.98
N LYS A 373 5.15 -16.21 -26.07
CA LYS A 373 6.14 -17.30 -26.08
C LYS A 373 7.36 -17.05 -25.16
N TYR A 374 7.57 -15.80 -24.72
CA TYR A 374 8.66 -15.40 -23.83
C TYR A 374 8.25 -15.45 -22.34
N ASN A 375 7.34 -16.34 -21.98
CA ASN A 375 6.88 -16.53 -20.61
C ASN A 375 7.83 -17.45 -19.82
N PRO A 376 8.76 -16.94 -19.00
CA PRO A 376 9.68 -17.80 -18.22
C PRO A 376 8.91 -18.52 -17.12
N SER A 377 9.53 -19.58 -16.60
CA SER A 377 8.98 -20.30 -15.44
C SER A 377 8.94 -19.40 -14.18
N GLY A 378 8.07 -19.73 -13.22
CA GLY A 378 7.92 -18.96 -11.98
C GLY A 378 9.23 -18.72 -11.23
N PRO A 379 10.08 -19.73 -11.00
CA PRO A 379 11.40 -19.54 -10.37
C PRO A 379 12.30 -18.53 -11.11
N ILE A 380 12.28 -18.57 -12.46
CA ILE A 380 13.08 -17.62 -13.28
C ILE A 380 12.52 -16.20 -13.13
N LYS A 381 11.19 -16.03 -13.08
CA LYS A 381 10.58 -14.70 -12.82
C LYS A 381 11.01 -14.15 -11.45
N PHE A 382 11.00 -15.00 -10.42
CA PHE A 382 11.48 -14.60 -9.08
C PHE A 382 12.95 -14.18 -9.11
N ALA A 383 13.82 -14.96 -9.78
CA ALA A 383 15.24 -14.62 -9.93
C ALA A 383 15.43 -13.28 -10.65
N ILE A 384 14.72 -13.05 -11.76
CA ILE A 384 14.74 -11.77 -12.48
C ILE A 384 14.27 -10.63 -11.55
N GLY A 385 13.22 -10.84 -10.79
CA GLY A 385 12.71 -9.84 -9.83
C GLY A 385 13.74 -9.45 -8.78
N LEU A 386 14.44 -10.41 -8.18
CA LEU A 386 15.51 -10.16 -7.21
C LEU A 386 16.72 -9.46 -7.85
N ILE A 387 17.10 -9.83 -9.08
CA ILE A 387 18.19 -9.16 -9.81
C ILE A 387 17.82 -7.70 -10.11
N LEU A 388 16.61 -7.44 -10.60
CA LEU A 388 16.15 -6.08 -10.87
C LEU A 388 16.12 -5.23 -9.59
N LEU A 389 15.63 -5.78 -8.49
CA LEU A 389 15.67 -5.11 -7.19
C LEU A 389 17.09 -4.77 -6.77
N GLY A 390 18.03 -5.73 -6.88
CA GLY A 390 19.45 -5.53 -6.60
C GLY A 390 20.10 -4.47 -7.50
N LEU A 391 19.74 -4.42 -8.78
CA LEU A 391 20.19 -3.37 -9.70
C LEU A 391 19.69 -1.98 -9.27
N GLY A 392 18.45 -1.86 -8.81
CA GLY A 392 17.92 -0.59 -8.29
C GLY A 392 18.77 -0.08 -7.12
N PHE A 393 19.12 -0.93 -6.16
CA PHE A 393 20.02 -0.57 -5.07
C PHE A 393 21.44 -0.30 -5.53
N ALA A 394 21.96 -1.01 -6.52
CA ALA A 394 23.28 -0.75 -7.08
C ALA A 394 23.37 0.65 -7.71
N PHE A 395 22.34 1.09 -8.43
CA PHE A 395 22.24 2.47 -8.94
C PHE A 395 22.24 3.49 -7.80
N LEU A 396 21.42 3.26 -6.76
CA LEU A 396 21.33 4.16 -5.62
C LEU A 396 22.66 4.24 -4.87
N SER A 397 23.31 3.09 -4.65
CA SER A 397 24.63 3.00 -4.03
C SER A 397 25.68 3.74 -4.83
N TYR A 398 25.71 3.57 -6.16
CA TYR A 398 26.64 4.29 -7.03
C TYR A 398 26.41 5.81 -6.95
N GLY A 399 25.16 6.26 -6.98
CA GLY A 399 24.81 7.68 -6.83
C GLY A 399 25.22 8.25 -5.47
N SER A 400 25.21 7.44 -4.41
CA SER A 400 25.59 7.88 -3.05
C SER A 400 27.11 7.94 -2.82
N MET A 401 27.96 7.43 -3.72
CA MET A 401 29.44 7.49 -3.58
C MET A 401 30.00 8.92 -3.49
N SER A 402 29.25 9.92 -3.95
CA SER A 402 29.62 11.31 -3.84
C SER A 402 29.33 11.95 -2.47
N ILE A 403 28.60 11.23 -1.61
CA ILE A 403 28.23 11.72 -0.26
C ILE A 403 29.44 11.54 0.66
N PRO A 404 29.95 12.61 1.31
CA PRO A 404 31.02 12.48 2.26
C PRO A 404 30.64 11.59 3.45
N PHE A 405 31.57 10.80 3.95
CA PHE A 405 31.34 9.98 5.14
C PHE A 405 30.92 10.86 6.33
N GLY A 406 29.91 10.43 7.06
CA GLY A 406 29.35 11.16 8.22
C GLY A 406 28.51 12.41 7.86
N ALA A 407 28.29 12.71 6.58
CA ALA A 407 27.45 13.83 6.19
C ALA A 407 25.98 13.57 6.61
N LYS A 408 25.39 14.52 7.33
CA LYS A 408 23.97 14.47 7.72
C LYS A 408 23.04 14.80 6.56
N THR A 409 23.51 15.61 5.59
CA THR A 409 22.77 16.02 4.39
C THR A 409 23.74 16.09 3.20
N ALA A 410 23.19 15.87 2.00
CA ALA A 410 23.92 16.03 0.74
C ALA A 410 22.95 16.42 -0.39
N SER A 411 23.46 16.62 -1.59
CA SER A 411 22.68 16.99 -2.78
C SER A 411 23.06 16.07 -3.92
N VAL A 412 22.36 14.93 -3.99
CA VAL A 412 22.55 13.89 -5.01
C VAL A 412 21.41 13.98 -6.02
N SER A 413 21.71 13.72 -7.30
CA SER A 413 20.70 13.80 -8.36
C SER A 413 19.48 12.92 -8.10
N ILE A 414 18.28 13.46 -8.31
CA ILE A 414 16.99 12.77 -8.20
C ILE A 414 16.90 11.50 -9.07
N PHE A 415 17.64 11.44 -10.19
CA PHE A 415 17.59 10.32 -11.12
C PHE A 415 18.01 9.00 -10.49
N TRP A 416 18.87 9.00 -9.48
CA TRP A 416 19.26 7.78 -8.79
C TRP A 416 18.08 7.13 -8.07
N LEU A 417 17.24 7.93 -7.39
CA LEU A 417 15.99 7.45 -6.80
C LEU A 417 14.98 7.02 -7.86
N VAL A 418 14.84 7.77 -8.94
CA VAL A 418 13.93 7.42 -10.04
C VAL A 418 14.30 6.06 -10.64
N PHE A 419 15.60 5.80 -10.88
CA PHE A 419 16.05 4.49 -11.37
C PHE A 419 15.85 3.39 -10.33
N ALA A 420 16.13 3.66 -9.05
CA ALA A 420 15.88 2.68 -8.00
C ALA A 420 14.40 2.26 -7.97
N TYR A 421 13.47 3.20 -7.92
CA TYR A 421 12.03 2.91 -7.95
C TYR A 421 11.59 2.21 -9.24
N LEU A 422 12.17 2.58 -10.39
CA LEU A 422 11.89 1.90 -11.67
C LEU A 422 12.27 0.42 -11.59
N PHE A 423 13.50 0.11 -11.23
CA PHE A 423 13.98 -1.27 -11.17
C PHE A 423 13.29 -2.09 -10.07
N HIS A 424 12.99 -1.48 -8.92
CA HIS A 424 12.21 -2.11 -7.86
C HIS A 424 10.81 -2.48 -8.35
N THR A 425 10.14 -1.59 -9.07
CA THR A 425 8.79 -1.84 -9.61
C THR A 425 8.80 -2.89 -10.70
N LEU A 426 9.79 -2.88 -11.61
CA LEU A 426 9.94 -3.94 -12.61
C LEU A 426 10.19 -5.30 -11.95
N GLY A 427 10.95 -5.33 -10.86
CA GLY A 427 11.15 -6.51 -10.02
C GLY A 427 9.85 -6.98 -9.36
N GLU A 428 9.05 -6.08 -8.82
CA GLU A 428 7.75 -6.38 -8.23
C GLU A 428 6.79 -7.02 -9.25
N LEU A 429 6.73 -6.51 -10.47
CA LEU A 429 5.91 -7.07 -11.55
C LEU A 429 6.33 -8.50 -11.95
N CYS A 430 7.57 -8.89 -11.66
CA CYS A 430 8.03 -10.27 -11.83
C CYS A 430 7.62 -11.18 -10.67
N VAL A 431 7.59 -10.68 -9.43
CA VAL A 431 7.42 -11.50 -8.21
C VAL A 431 5.96 -11.60 -7.78
N SER A 432 5.25 -10.48 -7.67
CA SER A 432 3.92 -10.41 -7.05
C SER A 432 2.87 -11.28 -7.71
N PRO A 433 2.68 -11.27 -9.05
CA PRO A 433 1.66 -12.11 -9.69
C PRO A 433 1.98 -13.60 -9.61
N VAL A 434 3.29 -13.94 -9.58
CA VAL A 434 3.75 -15.34 -9.58
C VAL A 434 3.51 -15.97 -8.23
N GLY A 435 3.87 -15.32 -7.14
CA GLY A 435 3.79 -15.87 -5.80
C GLY A 435 2.36 -16.26 -5.42
N LEU A 436 1.40 -15.36 -5.57
CA LEU A 436 -0.01 -15.64 -5.29
C LEU A 436 -0.58 -16.75 -6.18
N SER A 437 -0.21 -16.78 -7.47
CA SER A 437 -0.61 -17.83 -8.39
C SER A 437 -0.08 -19.21 -7.98
N TYR A 438 1.17 -19.30 -7.50
CA TYR A 438 1.73 -20.56 -7.03
C TYR A 438 1.06 -21.06 -5.75
N VAL A 439 0.80 -20.19 -4.78
CA VAL A 439 0.05 -20.56 -3.57
C VAL A 439 -1.34 -21.10 -3.94
N SER A 440 -2.08 -20.38 -4.80
CA SER A 440 -3.44 -20.78 -5.17
C SER A 440 -3.50 -22.11 -5.95
N LYS A 441 -2.50 -22.41 -6.80
CA LYS A 441 -2.46 -23.60 -7.66
C LYS A 441 -1.89 -24.84 -6.96
N LEU A 442 -0.94 -24.65 -6.06
CA LEU A 442 -0.21 -25.75 -5.42
C LEU A 442 -0.78 -26.13 -4.06
N ALA A 443 -1.43 -25.21 -3.35
CA ALA A 443 -1.94 -25.48 -2.01
C ALA A 443 -2.95 -26.63 -2.03
N PRO A 444 -2.78 -27.67 -1.18
CA PRO A 444 -3.80 -28.69 -0.99
C PRO A 444 -5.11 -28.05 -0.54
N VAL A 445 -6.25 -28.49 -1.09
CA VAL A 445 -7.57 -27.88 -0.86
C VAL A 445 -7.88 -27.67 0.64
N ARG A 446 -7.51 -28.65 1.48
CA ARG A 446 -7.70 -28.60 2.94
C ARG A 446 -6.75 -27.60 3.66
N LEU A 447 -5.62 -27.22 3.04
CA LEU A 447 -4.56 -26.38 3.63
C LEU A 447 -4.44 -25.02 2.95
N VAL A 448 -5.31 -24.67 2.01
CA VAL A 448 -5.25 -23.42 1.24
C VAL A 448 -5.17 -22.21 2.18
N GLY A 449 -6.03 -22.13 3.18
CA GLY A 449 -6.02 -21.02 4.15
C GLY A 449 -4.69 -20.92 4.93
N LEU A 450 -4.14 -22.09 5.34
CA LEU A 450 -2.86 -22.13 6.03
C LEU A 450 -1.70 -21.65 5.12
N MET A 451 -1.70 -22.04 3.85
CA MET A 451 -0.67 -21.63 2.88
C MET A 451 -0.73 -20.14 2.58
N PHE A 452 -1.92 -19.58 2.43
CA PHE A 452 -2.08 -18.11 2.35
C PHE A 452 -1.66 -17.42 3.65
N GLY A 453 -1.90 -18.05 4.79
CA GLY A 453 -1.40 -17.57 6.09
C GLY A 453 0.12 -17.47 6.13
N PHE A 454 0.85 -18.49 5.66
CA PHE A 454 2.31 -18.46 5.55
C PHE A 454 2.80 -17.37 4.57
N TRP A 455 2.09 -17.19 3.46
CA TRP A 455 2.40 -16.12 2.51
C TRP A 455 2.27 -14.73 3.13
N LEU A 456 1.19 -14.46 3.87
CA LEU A 456 0.99 -13.20 4.57
C LEU A 456 2.00 -13.00 5.72
N LEU A 457 2.34 -14.07 6.44
CA LEU A 457 3.38 -14.04 7.47
C LEU A 457 4.75 -13.68 6.88
N SER A 458 5.08 -14.18 5.68
CA SER A 458 6.32 -13.79 4.98
C SER A 458 6.37 -12.29 4.71
N SER A 459 5.24 -11.69 4.31
CA SER A 459 5.16 -10.24 4.12
C SER A 459 5.30 -9.47 5.45
N ALA A 460 4.70 -9.96 6.54
CA ALA A 460 4.84 -9.36 7.86
C ALA A 460 6.31 -9.36 8.34
N ILE A 461 6.98 -10.51 8.22
CA ILE A 461 8.40 -10.66 8.55
C ILE A 461 9.26 -9.71 7.71
N ALA A 462 9.03 -9.66 6.40
CA ALA A 462 9.77 -8.80 5.49
C ALA A 462 9.65 -7.31 5.85
N ASN A 463 8.43 -6.84 6.14
CA ASN A 463 8.19 -5.46 6.55
C ASN A 463 8.88 -5.11 7.88
N SER A 464 8.79 -6.01 8.88
CA SER A 464 9.49 -5.81 10.15
C SER A 464 11.01 -5.77 9.97
N LEU A 465 11.59 -6.70 9.18
CA LEU A 465 13.00 -6.71 8.87
C LEU A 465 13.45 -5.45 8.10
N GLY A 466 12.59 -4.91 7.21
CA GLY A 466 12.87 -3.70 6.46
C GLY A 466 13.16 -2.50 7.36
N GLY A 467 12.28 -2.22 8.29
CA GLY A 467 12.46 -1.12 9.24
C GLY A 467 13.61 -1.37 10.23
N LEU A 468 13.69 -2.59 10.83
CA LEU A 468 14.76 -2.95 11.75
C LEU A 468 16.15 -2.85 11.13
N THR A 469 16.34 -3.30 9.89
CA THR A 469 17.63 -3.17 9.20
C THR A 469 18.01 -1.69 9.03
N GLY A 470 17.04 -0.85 8.67
CA GLY A 470 17.26 0.59 8.57
C GLY A 470 17.68 1.21 9.92
N SER A 471 17.05 0.81 11.03
CA SER A 471 17.39 1.31 12.36
C SER A 471 18.81 0.90 12.77
N TYR A 472 19.19 -0.36 12.57
CA TYR A 472 20.56 -0.85 12.88
C TYR A 472 21.64 -0.12 12.07
N ILE A 473 21.40 0.12 10.78
CA ILE A 473 22.34 0.89 9.94
C ILE A 473 22.49 2.31 10.49
N CYS A 474 21.41 2.98 10.87
CA CYS A 474 21.45 4.31 11.44
C CYS A 474 22.21 4.33 12.78
N LEU A 475 22.01 3.34 13.64
CA LEU A 475 22.71 3.23 14.93
C LEU A 475 24.22 3.02 14.74
N LEU A 476 24.64 2.21 13.79
CA LEU A 476 26.08 2.00 13.49
C LEU A 476 26.76 3.31 13.08
N TYR A 477 26.13 4.11 12.21
CA TYR A 477 26.69 5.40 11.80
C TYR A 477 26.75 6.42 12.93
N THR A 478 25.81 6.41 13.87
CA THR A 478 25.82 7.32 15.01
C THR A 478 26.82 6.89 16.10
N SER A 479 26.97 5.59 16.32
CA SER A 479 27.95 5.07 17.28
C SER A 479 29.40 5.28 16.79
N ASP A 480 29.68 5.02 15.52
CA ASP A 480 31.01 5.27 14.96
C ASP A 480 31.40 6.74 15.04
N ALA A 481 30.45 7.67 14.78
CA ALA A 481 30.71 9.10 14.92
C ALA A 481 30.92 9.53 16.38
N ALA A 482 30.25 8.87 17.35
CA ALA A 482 30.48 9.11 18.76
C ALA A 482 31.83 8.53 19.24
N ASP A 483 32.21 7.34 18.75
CA ASP A 483 33.48 6.68 19.06
C ASP A 483 34.68 7.42 18.43
N GLU A 484 34.53 7.98 17.22
CA GLU A 484 35.55 8.87 16.65
C GLU A 484 35.76 10.13 17.49
N GLY A 485 34.66 10.76 17.95
CA GLY A 485 34.73 11.91 18.86
C GLY A 485 35.41 11.58 20.18
N LEU A 486 35.10 10.44 20.77
CA LEU A 486 35.72 9.93 21.98
C LEU A 486 37.16 9.43 21.73
N GLY A 487 37.43 8.86 20.56
CA GLY A 487 38.76 8.39 20.15
C GLY A 487 39.77 9.53 20.00
N VAL A 488 39.33 10.69 19.51
CA VAL A 488 40.16 11.90 19.45
C VAL A 488 40.50 12.42 20.86
N ASP A 489 39.52 12.38 21.77
CA ASP A 489 39.71 12.82 23.16
C ASP A 489 40.61 11.85 23.95
N LEU A 490 40.49 10.54 23.71
CA LEU A 490 41.35 9.53 24.30
C LEU A 490 42.76 9.52 23.70
N GLY A 491 42.89 9.83 22.41
CA GLY A 491 44.18 9.99 21.74
C GLY A 491 45.02 11.16 22.27
N GLY A 492 44.39 12.23 22.71
CA GLY A 492 45.02 13.37 23.35
C GLY A 492 45.56 13.10 24.77
N ARG A 493 45.19 12.01 25.40
CA ARG A 493 45.67 11.62 26.75
C ARG A 493 46.72 10.51 26.75
N ARG A 494 47.19 10.08 25.63
CA ARG A 494 48.31 9.14 25.53
C ARG A 494 49.63 9.91 25.45
N ILE A 495 49.91 10.68 26.50
CA ILE A 495 51.27 11.16 26.79
C ILE A 495 51.55 10.84 28.25
#